data_288a499d495fe8fc0b4d50772860ad1a
#
_entry.id   288a499d495fe8fc0b4d50772860ad1a
#
_cell.length_a   1.000
_cell.length_b   1.000
_cell.length_c   1.000
_cell.angle_alpha   90.00
_cell.angle_beta   90.00
_cell.angle_gamma   90.00
#
_symmetry.space_group_name_H-M   'P 1'
#
loop_
_entity.id
_entity.type
_entity.pdbx_description
1 polymer ?
#
loop_
_entity_poly.entity_id
_entity_poly.type
_entity_poly.pdbx_seq_one_letter_code
_entity_poly.pdbx_strand_id
1 'polypeptide(L)'
;MTDTDLEIIVFVLLAVAIGVYVCVSSSIKRKKAAENAIKKAWGKRVVYKGTDESFEYISHYAKGNPSESMIDDITWNDLGMDEVFKCINNTNSSVGQEYLYKMLREPVADAEKLHELDRLADEFTANEKERITIQKIFMNMGKSRKIAVTDYIGYIMDIEQGSNIVHYLAWVFLIASILVTVLVTPVLGIWLIIASVAFSIITYYKYKAKIENYFKCINVIVKMASASEDICESNISFLEPECNRLKEILKSFSKVTKGSWMIESGNVDGSIGEVVLDYLRMITHMDIVKFNKMTKLITAKSEDAYNLVDTLGFIETSIAVASFRESLPFYCKPEFVENTNNLSVKEVYHPLIDNPVCNSITTKGNVLLTGSNASGKSTFLKTIAINSILAQTIGTSLSKEYIAPVYRIYSSMALRDDLANSDSYYIVEIKSLKRILDAVGKKGRTVLCFIDEVLRGTNTVERIAASSEILKNLNTGRALCFAATHDIELTTILKDCYSNYHFQEEVTEDEVKFDYKLYAGPATTRNAIKLLNVIGYDKNIIKGAEQRAMHFLTDGNWKS
;
A
#
# COMPACT_ATOMS: atom_id res chain seq x y z
N MET A 1 65.33 -7.88 11.54
CA MET A 1 64.22 -7.00 11.94
C MET A 1 64.85 -5.96 12.87
N THR A 2 64.85 -4.72 12.47
CA THR A 2 65.36 -3.63 13.32
C THR A 2 64.31 -3.26 14.37
N ASP A 3 64.71 -2.66 15.51
CA ASP A 3 63.73 -2.23 16.54
C ASP A 3 62.66 -1.30 15.94
N THR A 4 63.02 -0.49 14.96
CA THR A 4 62.10 0.34 14.17
C THR A 4 61.06 -0.45 13.37
N ASP A 5 61.40 -1.64 12.82
CA ASP A 5 60.45 -2.50 12.11
C ASP A 5 59.43 -3.06 13.08
N LEU A 6 59.81 -3.39 14.30
CA LEU A 6 58.94 -3.92 15.35
C LEU A 6 57.96 -2.83 15.84
N GLU A 7 58.42 -1.60 16.04
CA GLU A 7 57.58 -0.45 16.42
C GLU A 7 56.52 -0.15 15.35
N ILE A 8 56.88 -0.16 14.07
CA ILE A 8 55.95 0.03 12.96
C ILE A 8 54.89 -1.08 12.91
N ILE A 9 55.28 -2.35 13.08
CA ILE A 9 54.36 -3.47 13.10
C ILE A 9 53.37 -3.34 14.28
N VAL A 10 53.87 -2.98 15.48
CA VAL A 10 53.03 -2.79 16.66
C VAL A 10 52.05 -1.65 16.45
N PHE A 11 52.49 -0.53 15.86
CA PHE A 11 51.63 0.62 15.55
C PHE A 11 50.54 0.26 14.55
N VAL A 12 50.87 -0.49 13.48
CA VAL A 12 49.90 -0.95 12.48
C VAL A 12 48.86 -1.92 13.10
N LEU A 13 49.32 -2.87 13.92
CA LEU A 13 48.43 -3.78 14.63
C LEU A 13 47.49 -3.05 15.59
N LEU A 14 47.97 -2.04 16.30
CA LEU A 14 47.17 -1.20 17.20
C LEU A 14 46.12 -0.40 16.42
N ALA A 15 46.52 0.21 15.29
CA ALA A 15 45.62 0.95 14.42
C ALA A 15 44.50 0.05 13.83
N VAL A 16 44.86 -1.16 13.41
CA VAL A 16 43.90 -2.17 12.93
C VAL A 16 42.95 -2.60 14.07
N ALA A 17 43.46 -2.87 15.27
CA ALA A 17 42.64 -3.24 16.42
C ALA A 17 41.66 -2.12 16.83
N ILE A 18 42.11 -0.85 16.82
CA ILE A 18 41.25 0.31 17.05
C ILE A 18 40.17 0.41 15.95
N GLY A 19 40.56 0.27 14.68
CA GLY A 19 39.61 0.25 13.55
C GLY A 19 38.55 -0.82 13.69
N VAL A 20 38.93 -2.05 14.00
CA VAL A 20 38.03 -3.17 14.26
C VAL A 20 37.11 -2.86 15.45
N TYR A 21 37.66 -2.35 16.56
CA TYR A 21 36.86 -1.98 17.73
C TYR A 21 35.81 -0.91 17.41
N VAL A 22 36.20 0.15 16.67
CA VAL A 22 35.28 1.22 16.26
C VAL A 22 34.16 0.65 15.33
N CYS A 23 34.53 -0.19 14.37
CA CYS A 23 33.56 -0.84 13.47
C CYS A 23 32.58 -1.73 14.24
N VAL A 24 33.09 -2.59 15.13
CA VAL A 24 32.23 -3.48 15.96
C VAL A 24 31.33 -2.67 16.89
N SER A 25 31.91 -1.68 17.59
CA SER A 25 31.15 -0.80 18.50
C SER A 25 30.04 -0.03 17.77
N SER A 26 30.35 0.52 16.58
CA SER A 26 29.38 1.23 15.76
C SER A 26 28.27 0.31 15.24
N SER A 27 28.62 -0.91 14.84
CA SER A 27 27.65 -1.94 14.40
C SER A 27 26.71 -2.34 15.53
N ILE A 28 27.22 -2.57 16.74
CA ILE A 28 26.40 -2.88 17.92
C ILE A 28 25.46 -1.72 18.25
N LYS A 29 25.96 -0.47 18.23
CA LYS A 29 25.14 0.72 18.47
C LYS A 29 24.03 0.85 17.43
N ARG A 30 24.32 0.64 16.13
CA ARG A 30 23.32 0.66 15.05
C ARG A 30 22.25 -0.42 15.25
N LYS A 31 22.64 -1.66 15.55
CA LYS A 31 21.69 -2.76 15.82
C LYS A 31 20.79 -2.44 17.01
N LYS A 32 21.33 -1.90 18.11
CA LYS A 32 20.53 -1.52 19.28
C LYS A 32 19.60 -0.33 18.99
N ALA A 33 20.06 0.63 18.21
CA ALA A 33 19.22 1.76 17.77
C ALA A 33 18.06 1.31 16.88
N ALA A 34 18.31 0.39 15.94
CA ALA A 34 17.28 -0.22 15.11
C ALA A 34 16.23 -0.98 15.94
N GLU A 35 16.66 -1.79 16.90
CA GLU A 35 15.76 -2.49 17.82
C GLU A 35 14.90 -1.54 18.64
N ASN A 36 15.50 -0.48 19.19
CA ASN A 36 14.76 0.53 19.94
C ASN A 36 13.74 1.28 19.06
N ALA A 37 14.09 1.55 17.79
CA ALA A 37 13.17 2.17 16.83
C ALA A 37 11.96 1.27 16.54
N ILE A 38 12.19 -0.03 16.32
CA ILE A 38 11.16 -1.05 16.12
C ILE A 38 10.23 -1.12 17.33
N LYS A 39 10.78 -1.25 18.55
CA LYS A 39 9.99 -1.30 19.79
C LYS A 39 9.16 -0.02 20.00
N LYS A 40 9.74 1.14 19.69
CA LYS A 40 9.05 2.43 19.84
C LYS A 40 7.91 2.61 18.83
N ALA A 41 8.00 2.03 17.64
CA ALA A 41 7.00 2.13 16.59
C ALA A 41 5.82 1.16 16.77
N TRP A 42 5.99 0.07 17.52
CA TRP A 42 4.97 -0.94 17.75
C TRP A 42 3.73 -0.39 18.48
N GLY A 43 2.55 -0.77 18.00
CA GLY A 43 1.28 -0.37 18.60
C GLY A 43 1.03 1.14 18.56
N LYS A 44 1.68 1.87 17.66
CA LYS A 44 1.48 3.31 17.49
C LYS A 44 0.98 3.62 16.10
N ARG A 45 0.08 4.60 16.04
CA ARG A 45 -0.36 5.16 14.77
C ARG A 45 0.83 5.71 14.00
N VAL A 46 0.96 5.31 12.75
CA VAL A 46 2.08 5.73 11.91
C VAL A 46 1.85 7.15 11.40
N VAL A 47 2.86 8.02 11.59
CA VAL A 47 2.90 9.34 10.96
C VAL A 47 3.78 9.22 9.72
N TYR A 48 3.16 9.20 8.55
CA TYR A 48 3.88 9.10 7.29
C TYR A 48 4.70 10.35 7.00
N LYS A 49 5.99 10.18 6.73
CA LYS A 49 6.94 11.28 6.44
C LYS A 49 7.40 11.29 4.98
N GLY A 50 6.78 10.50 4.10
CA GLY A 50 7.11 10.46 2.68
C GLY A 50 6.52 11.63 1.90
N THR A 51 7.06 11.87 0.70
CA THR A 51 6.48 12.79 -0.29
C THR A 51 5.40 12.11 -1.11
N ASP A 52 4.53 12.87 -1.77
CA ASP A 52 3.49 12.32 -2.66
C ASP A 52 4.09 11.51 -3.82
N GLU A 53 5.24 11.93 -4.36
CA GLU A 53 5.97 11.18 -5.39
C GLU A 53 6.39 9.78 -4.93
N SER A 54 6.83 9.63 -3.66
CA SER A 54 7.19 8.31 -3.12
C SER A 54 5.96 7.42 -2.92
N PHE A 55 4.78 8.01 -2.81
CA PHE A 55 3.53 7.29 -2.66
C PHE A 55 3.02 6.70 -3.98
N GLU A 56 3.24 7.38 -5.09
CA GLU A 56 2.84 6.92 -6.42
C GLU A 56 3.43 5.53 -6.73
N TYR A 57 4.72 5.33 -6.47
CA TYR A 57 5.39 4.05 -6.74
C TYR A 57 4.85 2.88 -5.93
N ILE A 58 4.32 3.11 -4.73
CA ILE A 58 3.73 2.06 -3.89
C ILE A 58 2.53 1.42 -4.58
N SER A 59 1.78 2.19 -5.37
CA SER A 59 0.57 1.73 -6.06
C SER A 59 0.84 0.81 -7.27
N HIS A 60 2.08 0.79 -7.81
CA HIS A 60 2.41 0.13 -9.07
C HIS A 60 2.15 -1.38 -9.02
N TYR A 61 2.46 -2.03 -7.88
CA TYR A 61 2.21 -3.46 -7.75
C TYR A 61 0.72 -3.82 -7.86
N ALA A 62 -0.15 -3.05 -7.22
CA ALA A 62 -1.58 -3.26 -7.32
C ALA A 62 -2.11 -2.97 -8.74
N LYS A 63 -1.65 -1.89 -9.36
CA LYS A 63 -2.10 -1.47 -10.70
C LYS A 63 -1.58 -2.37 -11.82
N GLY A 64 -0.41 -3.00 -11.63
CA GLY A 64 0.20 -3.90 -12.62
C GLY A 64 -0.53 -5.23 -12.78
N ASN A 65 -1.30 -5.67 -11.78
CA ASN A 65 -2.05 -6.92 -11.78
C ASN A 65 -3.48 -6.70 -11.27
N PRO A 66 -4.35 -5.98 -11.99
CA PRO A 66 -5.70 -5.69 -11.51
C PRO A 66 -6.56 -6.95 -11.51
N SER A 67 -7.22 -7.24 -10.38
CA SER A 67 -8.26 -8.27 -10.28
C SER A 67 -9.65 -7.69 -10.52
N GLU A 68 -10.62 -8.52 -10.92
CA GLU A 68 -12.04 -8.09 -11.07
C GLU A 68 -12.68 -7.60 -9.77
N SER A 69 -12.14 -8.03 -8.63
CA SER A 69 -12.61 -7.63 -7.29
C SER A 69 -11.91 -6.41 -6.74
N MET A 70 -10.94 -5.84 -7.46
CA MET A 70 -10.14 -4.71 -7.03
C MET A 70 -11.01 -3.47 -6.82
N ILE A 71 -10.77 -2.77 -5.71
CA ILE A 71 -11.39 -1.47 -5.44
C ILE A 71 -10.84 -0.47 -6.45
N ASP A 72 -11.73 0.14 -7.20
CA ASP A 72 -11.36 1.10 -8.24
C ASP A 72 -10.84 2.43 -7.69
N ASP A 73 -10.18 3.23 -8.54
CA ASP A 73 -9.55 4.48 -8.12
C ASP A 73 -10.57 5.53 -7.65
N ILE A 74 -11.80 5.54 -8.19
CA ILE A 74 -12.84 6.47 -7.75
C ILE A 74 -13.21 6.15 -6.30
N THR A 75 -13.55 4.90 -6.01
CA THR A 75 -13.90 4.45 -4.65
C THR A 75 -12.75 4.66 -3.67
N TRP A 76 -11.52 4.35 -4.09
CA TRP A 76 -10.33 4.53 -3.28
C TRP A 76 -10.11 6.00 -2.87
N ASN A 77 -10.23 6.90 -3.85
CA ASN A 77 -10.04 8.33 -3.63
C ASN A 77 -11.19 8.96 -2.83
N ASP A 78 -12.45 8.60 -3.13
CA ASP A 78 -13.62 9.05 -2.39
C ASP A 78 -13.51 8.79 -0.89
N LEU A 79 -13.02 7.59 -0.55
CA LEU A 79 -12.86 7.16 0.83
C LEU A 79 -11.60 7.69 1.51
N GLY A 80 -10.66 8.27 0.75
CA GLY A 80 -9.38 8.71 1.28
C GLY A 80 -8.52 7.55 1.78
N MET A 81 -8.53 6.43 1.06
CA MET A 81 -7.87 5.19 1.47
C MET A 81 -6.35 5.32 1.54
N ASP A 82 -5.74 6.29 0.86
CA ASP A 82 -4.32 6.57 0.99
C ASP A 82 -3.95 6.99 2.42
N GLU A 83 -4.79 7.80 3.06
CA GLU A 83 -4.57 8.20 4.46
C GLU A 83 -4.80 7.01 5.42
N VAL A 84 -5.75 6.14 5.12
CA VAL A 84 -5.98 4.90 5.87
C VAL A 84 -4.77 3.96 5.72
N PHE A 85 -4.26 3.78 4.50
CA PHE A 85 -3.04 3.02 4.26
C PHE A 85 -1.86 3.58 5.05
N LYS A 86 -1.62 4.91 5.01
CA LYS A 86 -0.55 5.56 5.77
C LYS A 86 -0.64 5.29 7.26
N CYS A 87 -1.85 5.21 7.81
CA CYS A 87 -2.10 4.91 9.21
C CYS A 87 -1.72 3.47 9.59
N ILE A 88 -1.91 2.51 8.66
CA ILE A 88 -1.63 1.08 8.88
C ILE A 88 -0.16 0.74 8.58
N ASN A 89 0.47 1.46 7.65
CA ASN A 89 1.78 1.10 7.08
C ASN A 89 2.95 1.21 8.06
N ASN A 90 3.08 0.24 8.94
CA ASN A 90 4.23 0.07 9.85
C ASN A 90 5.27 -0.93 9.29
N THR A 91 5.34 -1.08 7.96
CA THR A 91 6.33 -1.93 7.30
C THR A 91 7.72 -1.29 7.30
N ASN A 92 8.76 -2.09 7.18
CA ASN A 92 10.17 -1.65 7.17
C ASN A 92 10.81 -1.79 5.77
N SER A 93 10.15 -2.51 4.85
CA SER A 93 10.64 -2.74 3.48
C SER A 93 9.67 -2.23 2.42
N SER A 94 10.19 -2.04 1.20
CA SER A 94 9.34 -1.74 0.03
C SER A 94 8.41 -2.89 -0.32
N VAL A 95 8.88 -4.13 -0.17
CA VAL A 95 8.08 -5.34 -0.44
C VAL A 95 6.82 -5.35 0.43
N GLY A 96 6.98 -5.12 1.74
CA GLY A 96 5.84 -5.12 2.66
C GLY A 96 4.86 -3.98 2.39
N GLN A 97 5.37 -2.76 2.11
CA GLN A 97 4.45 -1.64 1.85
C GLN A 97 3.67 -1.78 0.54
N GLU A 98 4.29 -2.27 -0.53
CA GLU A 98 3.64 -2.50 -1.82
C GLU A 98 2.60 -3.63 -1.72
N TYR A 99 2.95 -4.69 -0.98
CA TYR A 99 2.03 -5.80 -0.75
C TYR A 99 0.85 -5.40 0.13
N LEU A 100 1.07 -4.63 1.21
CA LEU A 100 -0.01 -4.09 2.04
C LEU A 100 -0.97 -3.21 1.22
N TYR A 101 -0.43 -2.35 0.34
CA TYR A 101 -1.25 -1.51 -0.54
C TYR A 101 -2.10 -2.35 -1.49
N LYS A 102 -1.49 -3.36 -2.14
CA LYS A 102 -2.19 -4.33 -2.98
C LYS A 102 -3.29 -5.06 -2.20
N MET A 103 -2.96 -5.54 -1.00
CA MET A 103 -3.92 -6.27 -0.15
C MET A 103 -5.14 -5.42 0.21
N LEU A 104 -4.95 -4.15 0.56
CA LEU A 104 -6.05 -3.23 0.86
C LEU A 104 -6.91 -2.90 -0.37
N ARG A 105 -6.36 -3.02 -1.57
CA ARG A 105 -7.08 -2.86 -2.84
C ARG A 105 -7.86 -4.10 -3.25
N GLU A 106 -7.50 -5.27 -2.76
CA GLU A 106 -8.07 -6.55 -3.20
C GLU A 106 -8.85 -7.23 -2.08
N PRO A 107 -10.17 -6.99 -1.97
CA PRO A 107 -11.01 -7.72 -1.02
C PRO A 107 -10.91 -9.24 -1.25
N VAL A 108 -10.51 -9.96 -0.21
CA VAL A 108 -10.21 -11.39 -0.31
C VAL A 108 -11.50 -12.19 -0.55
N ALA A 109 -11.43 -13.07 -1.54
CA ALA A 109 -12.47 -14.04 -1.78
C ALA A 109 -12.38 -15.26 -0.84
N ASP A 110 -11.20 -15.43 -0.24
CA ASP A 110 -10.78 -16.65 0.42
C ASP A 110 -10.64 -16.43 1.94
N ALA A 111 -11.53 -17.07 2.68
CA ALA A 111 -11.51 -17.04 4.15
C ALA A 111 -10.19 -17.62 4.70
N GLU A 112 -9.55 -18.58 4.01
CA GLU A 112 -8.32 -19.22 4.43
C GLU A 112 -7.17 -18.22 4.50
N LYS A 113 -7.04 -17.34 3.50
CA LYS A 113 -6.01 -16.30 3.49
C LYS A 113 -6.18 -15.29 4.64
N LEU A 114 -7.42 -14.94 4.98
CA LEU A 114 -7.70 -14.07 6.14
C LEU A 114 -7.39 -14.78 7.45
N HIS A 115 -7.68 -16.07 7.57
CA HIS A 115 -7.32 -16.87 8.74
C HIS A 115 -5.81 -17.00 8.90
N GLU A 116 -5.07 -17.20 7.80
CA GLU A 116 -3.60 -17.25 7.83
C GLU A 116 -2.99 -15.91 8.28
N LEU A 117 -3.50 -14.80 7.74
CA LEU A 117 -3.11 -13.44 8.17
C LEU A 117 -3.37 -13.23 9.67
N ASP A 118 -4.55 -13.64 10.13
CA ASP A 118 -4.99 -13.48 11.50
C ASP A 118 -4.13 -14.30 12.47
N ARG A 119 -3.84 -15.56 12.11
CA ARG A 119 -2.92 -16.43 12.84
C ARG A 119 -1.54 -15.80 12.98
N LEU A 120 -0.95 -15.33 11.88
CA LEU A 120 0.37 -14.68 11.92
C LEU A 120 0.36 -13.38 12.73
N ALA A 121 -0.69 -12.57 12.60
CA ALA A 121 -0.80 -11.33 13.36
C ALA A 121 -0.87 -11.61 14.88
N ASP A 122 -1.63 -12.62 15.30
CA ASP A 122 -1.72 -13.02 16.71
C ASP A 122 -0.38 -13.58 17.22
N GLU A 123 0.29 -14.44 16.43
CA GLU A 123 1.61 -14.98 16.77
C GLU A 123 2.67 -13.88 16.91
N PHE A 124 2.72 -12.91 15.99
CA PHE A 124 3.63 -11.78 16.10
C PHE A 124 3.31 -10.83 17.25
N THR A 125 2.06 -10.75 17.66
CA THR A 125 1.68 -10.00 18.86
C THR A 125 2.17 -10.70 20.14
N ALA A 126 2.01 -12.01 20.22
CA ALA A 126 2.40 -12.82 21.36
C ALA A 126 3.93 -12.98 21.52
N ASN A 127 4.67 -13.03 20.39
CA ASN A 127 6.09 -13.40 20.36
C ASN A 127 6.97 -12.17 19.97
N GLU A 128 7.24 -11.27 20.93
CA GLU A 128 7.98 -10.00 20.68
C GLU A 128 9.40 -10.23 20.15
N LYS A 129 10.14 -11.22 20.64
CA LYS A 129 11.54 -11.47 20.25
C LYS A 129 11.65 -11.91 18.80
N GLU A 130 10.79 -12.84 18.43
CA GLU A 130 10.67 -13.41 17.09
C GLU A 130 10.26 -12.31 16.11
N ARG A 131 9.24 -11.52 16.46
CA ARG A 131 8.79 -10.36 15.69
C ARG A 131 9.93 -9.37 15.43
N ILE A 132 10.67 -8.97 16.46
CA ILE A 132 11.79 -8.02 16.33
C ILE A 132 12.88 -8.60 15.42
N THR A 133 13.13 -9.92 15.49
CA THR A 133 14.09 -10.60 14.62
C THR A 133 13.68 -10.44 13.16
N ILE A 134 12.44 -10.75 12.83
CA ILE A 134 11.90 -10.61 11.47
C ILE A 134 11.88 -9.15 11.01
N GLN A 135 11.45 -8.22 11.87
CA GLN A 135 11.44 -6.79 11.55
C GLN A 135 12.85 -6.24 11.25
N LYS A 136 13.90 -6.74 11.92
CA LYS A 136 15.29 -6.37 11.61
C LYS A 136 15.71 -6.86 10.22
N ILE A 137 15.29 -8.06 9.81
CA ILE A 137 15.57 -8.58 8.46
C ILE A 137 14.93 -7.66 7.41
N PHE A 138 13.66 -7.31 7.57
CA PHE A 138 12.98 -6.38 6.67
C PHE A 138 13.59 -4.97 6.68
N MET A 139 14.02 -4.48 7.84
CA MET A 139 14.71 -3.19 7.95
C MET A 139 16.04 -3.18 7.18
N ASN A 140 16.77 -4.31 7.14
CA ASN A 140 17.99 -4.45 6.35
C ASN A 140 17.71 -4.46 4.84
N MET A 141 16.56 -5.00 4.40
CA MET A 141 16.12 -4.86 3.01
C MET A 141 15.88 -3.39 2.65
N GLY A 142 15.25 -2.64 3.56
CA GLY A 142 15.00 -1.21 3.46
C GLY A 142 13.90 -0.82 2.47
N LYS A 143 13.66 0.49 2.36
CA LYS A 143 12.65 1.08 1.47
C LYS A 143 13.31 1.80 0.30
N SER A 144 12.88 1.49 -0.92
CA SER A 144 13.12 2.30 -2.12
C SER A 144 12.25 3.56 -2.04
N ARG A 145 12.76 4.68 -2.56
CA ARG A 145 12.03 5.96 -2.55
C ARG A 145 11.52 6.40 -3.92
N LYS A 146 11.90 5.70 -4.98
CA LYS A 146 11.66 6.19 -6.35
C LYS A 146 11.13 5.14 -7.33
N ILE A 147 11.24 3.85 -7.03
CA ILE A 147 10.89 2.77 -7.95
C ILE A 147 10.29 1.64 -7.12
N ALA A 148 9.19 1.07 -7.58
CA ALA A 148 8.58 -0.09 -6.96
C ALA A 148 9.47 -1.34 -7.11
N VAL A 149 9.38 -2.26 -6.16
CA VAL A 149 10.10 -3.55 -6.24
C VAL A 149 9.65 -4.34 -7.46
N THR A 150 8.36 -4.30 -7.75
CA THR A 150 7.78 -4.99 -8.92
C THR A 150 8.22 -4.37 -10.25
N ASP A 151 8.46 -3.05 -10.30
CA ASP A 151 9.03 -2.40 -11.48
C ASP A 151 10.47 -2.88 -11.73
N TYR A 152 11.26 -3.09 -10.68
CA TYR A 152 12.61 -3.66 -10.83
C TYR A 152 12.58 -5.06 -11.46
N ILE A 153 11.59 -5.89 -11.10
CA ILE A 153 11.38 -7.21 -11.72
C ILE A 153 11.01 -7.04 -13.20
N GLY A 154 10.07 -6.14 -13.51
CA GLY A 154 9.66 -5.82 -14.87
C GLY A 154 10.84 -5.34 -15.74
N TYR A 155 11.64 -4.40 -15.24
CA TYR A 155 12.83 -3.92 -15.99
C TYR A 155 13.84 -5.02 -16.29
N ILE A 156 14.00 -6.03 -15.42
CA ILE A 156 14.88 -7.16 -15.71
C ILE A 156 14.31 -8.05 -16.83
N MET A 157 12.99 -8.18 -16.90
CA MET A 157 12.33 -8.96 -17.95
C MET A 157 12.45 -8.31 -19.32
N ASP A 158 12.50 -6.99 -19.39
CA ASP A 158 12.58 -6.19 -20.61
C ASP A 158 14.01 -6.05 -21.15
N ILE A 159 15.03 -6.47 -20.38
CA ILE A 159 16.43 -6.40 -20.82
C ILE A 159 16.71 -7.37 -21.96
N GLU A 160 17.33 -6.87 -23.03
CA GLU A 160 17.96 -7.73 -24.05
C GLU A 160 19.02 -8.64 -23.41
N GLN A 161 18.85 -9.95 -23.57
CA GLN A 161 19.78 -10.92 -22.98
C GLN A 161 21.17 -10.79 -23.60
N GLY A 162 22.13 -10.34 -22.80
CA GLY A 162 23.53 -10.19 -23.19
C GLY A 162 24.21 -11.55 -23.44
N SER A 163 25.05 -11.61 -24.50
CA SER A 163 25.89 -12.78 -24.76
C SER A 163 27.21 -12.70 -24.01
N ASN A 164 27.61 -13.79 -23.37
CA ASN A 164 28.90 -13.86 -22.67
C ASN A 164 30.09 -14.23 -23.58
N ILE A 165 29.86 -14.46 -24.89
CA ILE A 165 30.91 -14.90 -25.81
C ILE A 165 32.08 -13.95 -25.87
N VAL A 166 31.81 -12.63 -25.98
CA VAL A 166 32.88 -11.62 -26.05
C VAL A 166 33.70 -11.59 -24.76
N HIS A 167 33.07 -11.78 -23.60
CA HIS A 167 33.77 -11.80 -22.31
C HIS A 167 34.64 -13.06 -22.15
N TYR A 168 34.17 -14.21 -22.62
CA TYR A 168 34.99 -15.43 -22.64
C TYR A 168 36.13 -15.33 -23.66
N LEU A 169 35.93 -14.70 -24.81
CA LEU A 169 37.02 -14.45 -25.77
C LEU A 169 38.09 -13.53 -25.16
N ALA A 170 37.72 -12.52 -24.36
CA ALA A 170 38.67 -11.68 -23.63
C ALA A 170 39.55 -12.52 -22.66
N TRP A 171 38.95 -13.49 -21.95
CA TRP A 171 39.70 -14.42 -21.10
C TRP A 171 40.66 -15.32 -21.89
N VAL A 172 40.17 -15.89 -22.99
CA VAL A 172 41.01 -16.72 -23.86
C VAL A 172 42.18 -15.91 -24.41
N PHE A 173 41.93 -14.67 -24.83
CA PHE A 173 43.00 -13.78 -25.37
C PHE A 173 44.04 -13.46 -24.29
N LEU A 174 43.62 -13.16 -23.05
CA LEU A 174 44.54 -12.89 -21.95
C LEU A 174 45.37 -14.14 -21.60
N ILE A 175 44.75 -15.31 -21.47
CA ILE A 175 45.43 -16.57 -21.17
C ILE A 175 46.41 -16.94 -22.29
N ALA A 176 46.02 -16.83 -23.54
CA ALA A 176 46.90 -17.04 -24.71
C ALA A 176 48.10 -16.10 -24.71
N SER A 177 47.92 -14.81 -24.35
CA SER A 177 49.00 -13.84 -24.26
C SER A 177 50.01 -14.20 -23.16
N ILE A 178 49.55 -14.69 -22.01
CA ILE A 178 50.42 -15.20 -20.92
C ILE A 178 51.20 -16.43 -21.38
N LEU A 179 50.55 -17.36 -22.06
CA LEU A 179 51.21 -18.59 -22.57
C LEU A 179 52.30 -18.23 -23.63
N VAL A 180 52.04 -17.29 -24.51
CA VAL A 180 53.05 -16.78 -25.49
C VAL A 180 54.25 -16.16 -24.75
N THR A 181 54.03 -15.44 -23.67
CA THR A 181 55.10 -14.82 -22.87
C THR A 181 56.02 -15.89 -22.26
N VAL A 182 55.47 -17.02 -21.80
CA VAL A 182 56.22 -18.05 -21.10
C VAL A 182 56.84 -19.07 -22.09
N LEU A 183 56.11 -19.44 -23.16
CA LEU A 183 56.51 -20.54 -24.03
C LEU A 183 57.18 -20.16 -25.34
N VAL A 184 57.01 -18.89 -25.79
CA VAL A 184 57.49 -18.48 -27.11
C VAL A 184 58.53 -17.34 -26.97
N THR A 185 58.13 -16.12 -26.76
CA THR A 185 59.01 -14.97 -26.58
C THR A 185 58.43 -13.96 -25.56
N PRO A 186 59.18 -13.55 -24.54
CA PRO A 186 58.70 -12.61 -23.53
C PRO A 186 58.31 -11.26 -24.12
N VAL A 187 59.08 -10.75 -25.07
CA VAL A 187 58.80 -9.43 -25.70
C VAL A 187 57.46 -9.40 -26.43
N LEU A 188 57.20 -10.36 -27.29
CA LEU A 188 55.95 -10.45 -28.03
C LEU A 188 54.77 -10.67 -27.03
N GLY A 189 54.96 -11.54 -26.07
CA GLY A 189 53.96 -11.83 -25.07
C GLY A 189 53.55 -10.62 -24.25
N ILE A 190 54.50 -9.78 -23.82
CA ILE A 190 54.20 -8.53 -23.07
C ILE A 190 53.32 -7.59 -23.93
N TRP A 191 53.65 -7.40 -25.21
CA TRP A 191 52.81 -6.58 -26.07
C TRP A 191 51.40 -7.14 -26.25
N LEU A 192 51.27 -8.47 -26.34
CA LEU A 192 49.96 -9.15 -26.43
C LEU A 192 49.20 -9.01 -25.11
N ILE A 193 49.83 -9.08 -23.94
CA ILE A 193 49.18 -8.83 -22.65
C ILE A 193 48.67 -7.37 -22.59
N ILE A 194 49.48 -6.39 -22.99
CA ILE A 194 49.04 -4.99 -23.01
C ILE A 194 47.82 -4.83 -23.95
N ALA A 195 47.87 -5.42 -25.12
CA ALA A 195 46.76 -5.38 -26.07
C ALA A 195 45.50 -6.08 -25.54
N SER A 196 45.64 -7.22 -24.85
CA SER A 196 44.52 -7.97 -24.27
C SER A 196 43.89 -7.21 -23.11
N VAL A 197 44.67 -6.57 -22.25
CA VAL A 197 44.18 -5.73 -21.16
C VAL A 197 43.45 -4.50 -21.70
N ALA A 198 44.03 -3.83 -22.71
CA ALA A 198 43.36 -2.68 -23.37
C ALA A 198 42.02 -3.10 -24.00
N PHE A 199 42.00 -4.24 -24.70
CA PHE A 199 40.78 -4.81 -25.25
C PHE A 199 39.74 -5.11 -24.14
N SER A 200 40.14 -5.72 -23.04
CA SER A 200 39.25 -5.98 -21.89
C SER A 200 38.68 -4.68 -21.33
N ILE A 201 39.51 -3.67 -21.05
CA ILE A 201 39.06 -2.39 -20.50
C ILE A 201 38.03 -1.70 -21.43
N ILE A 202 38.34 -1.58 -22.71
CA ILE A 202 37.43 -0.95 -23.69
C ILE A 202 36.10 -1.71 -23.77
N THR A 203 36.17 -3.03 -23.84
CA THR A 203 35.00 -3.90 -23.91
C THR A 203 34.18 -3.81 -22.62
N TYR A 204 34.83 -3.83 -21.46
CA TYR A 204 34.19 -3.71 -20.16
C TYR A 204 33.33 -2.45 -20.07
N TYR A 205 33.91 -1.27 -20.32
CA TYR A 205 33.17 -0.01 -20.21
C TYR A 205 32.04 0.09 -21.23
N LYS A 206 32.21 -0.43 -22.45
CA LYS A 206 31.16 -0.47 -23.46
C LYS A 206 29.93 -1.26 -23.00
N TYR A 207 30.12 -2.41 -22.35
CA TYR A 207 29.02 -3.23 -21.85
C TYR A 207 28.51 -2.73 -20.52
N LYS A 208 29.39 -2.31 -19.60
CA LYS A 208 29.03 -1.79 -18.28
C LYS A 208 28.09 -0.60 -18.37
N ALA A 209 28.37 0.37 -19.27
CA ALA A 209 27.51 1.53 -19.49
C ALA A 209 26.06 1.19 -19.87
N LYS A 210 25.84 0.04 -20.53
CA LYS A 210 24.50 -0.41 -20.91
C LYS A 210 23.71 -1.03 -19.76
N ILE A 211 24.40 -1.67 -18.81
CA ILE A 211 23.76 -2.51 -17.78
C ILE A 211 23.85 -1.91 -16.37
N GLU A 212 24.60 -0.81 -16.18
CA GLU A 212 24.86 -0.23 -14.87
C GLU A 212 23.59 0.10 -14.08
N ASN A 213 22.58 0.67 -14.75
CA ASN A 213 21.30 1.00 -14.13
C ASN A 213 20.54 -0.24 -13.63
N TYR A 214 20.77 -1.38 -14.29
CA TYR A 214 20.07 -2.63 -13.98
C TYR A 214 20.73 -3.44 -12.87
N PHE A 215 21.95 -3.10 -12.44
CA PHE A 215 22.56 -3.74 -11.27
C PHE A 215 21.72 -3.56 -10.02
N LYS A 216 21.08 -2.38 -9.89
CA LYS A 216 20.16 -2.10 -8.77
C LYS A 216 18.97 -3.04 -8.76
N CYS A 217 18.43 -3.37 -9.96
CA CYS A 217 17.29 -4.28 -10.08
C CYS A 217 17.64 -5.69 -9.57
N ILE A 218 18.79 -6.22 -10.00
CA ILE A 218 19.26 -7.53 -9.52
C ILE A 218 19.54 -7.51 -8.03
N ASN A 219 20.14 -6.43 -7.51
CA ASN A 219 20.46 -6.33 -6.09
C ASN A 219 19.20 -6.37 -5.20
N VAL A 220 18.07 -5.83 -5.66
CA VAL A 220 16.79 -5.94 -4.95
C VAL A 220 16.36 -7.40 -4.82
N ILE A 221 16.46 -8.20 -5.92
CA ILE A 221 16.10 -9.62 -5.89
C ILE A 221 17.06 -10.43 -5.01
N VAL A 222 18.35 -10.12 -5.07
CA VAL A 222 19.36 -10.74 -4.19
C VAL A 222 19.05 -10.46 -2.72
N LYS A 223 18.71 -9.22 -2.38
CA LYS A 223 18.33 -8.85 -1.01
C LYS A 223 17.07 -9.57 -0.54
N MET A 224 16.06 -9.73 -1.41
CA MET A 224 14.86 -10.51 -1.08
C MET A 224 15.20 -11.99 -0.83
N ALA A 225 16.05 -12.58 -1.69
CA ALA A 225 16.48 -13.97 -1.52
C ALA A 225 17.29 -14.16 -0.22
N SER A 226 18.23 -13.24 0.08
CA SER A 226 18.99 -13.27 1.34
C SER A 226 18.08 -13.11 2.57
N ALA A 227 17.14 -12.18 2.53
CA ALA A 227 16.16 -12.00 3.61
C ALA A 227 15.31 -13.27 3.82
N SER A 228 14.96 -13.97 2.74
CA SER A 228 14.23 -15.23 2.81
C SER A 228 15.06 -16.33 3.46
N GLU A 229 16.36 -16.41 3.12
CA GLU A 229 17.32 -17.33 3.78
C GLU A 229 17.40 -17.00 5.29
N ASP A 230 17.61 -15.74 5.66
CA ASP A 230 17.69 -15.29 7.05
C ASP A 230 16.40 -15.60 7.85
N ILE A 231 15.22 -15.42 7.23
CA ILE A 231 13.92 -15.77 7.85
C ILE A 231 13.84 -17.27 8.10
N CYS A 232 14.21 -18.09 7.12
CA CYS A 232 14.18 -19.55 7.27
C CYS A 232 15.20 -20.05 8.30
N GLU A 233 16.38 -19.40 8.39
CA GLU A 233 17.43 -19.74 9.37
C GLU A 233 17.07 -19.29 10.80
N SER A 234 16.13 -18.37 10.97
CA SER A 234 15.66 -17.94 12.28
C SER A 234 14.94 -19.05 13.07
N ASN A 235 14.53 -20.15 12.40
CA ASN A 235 13.85 -21.31 12.96
C ASN A 235 12.63 -20.98 13.84
N ILE A 236 11.84 -19.97 13.43
CA ILE A 236 10.62 -19.57 14.10
C ILE A 236 9.50 -20.54 13.72
N SER A 237 9.00 -21.30 14.70
CA SER A 237 8.07 -22.42 14.48
C SER A 237 6.76 -22.02 13.79
N PHE A 238 6.19 -20.88 14.16
CA PHE A 238 4.92 -20.45 13.56
C PHE A 238 5.06 -19.93 12.12
N LEU A 239 6.31 -19.72 11.61
CA LEU A 239 6.60 -19.37 10.21
C LEU A 239 6.96 -20.59 9.35
N GLU A 240 6.82 -21.81 9.86
CA GLU A 240 7.18 -23.01 9.11
C GLU A 240 6.47 -23.13 7.75
N PRO A 241 5.16 -22.85 7.62
CA PRO A 241 4.47 -22.88 6.33
C PRO A 241 5.08 -21.90 5.32
N GLU A 242 5.32 -20.65 5.75
CA GLU A 242 5.90 -19.59 4.93
C GLU A 242 7.35 -19.90 4.57
N CYS A 243 8.13 -20.41 5.53
CA CYS A 243 9.50 -20.87 5.30
C CYS A 243 9.58 -22.02 4.29
N ASN A 244 8.64 -22.94 4.30
CA ASN A 244 8.60 -24.02 3.32
C ASN A 244 8.34 -23.48 1.90
N ARG A 245 7.41 -22.53 1.74
CA ARG A 245 7.18 -21.82 0.47
C ARG A 245 8.44 -21.07 0.02
N LEU A 246 9.09 -20.32 0.92
CA LEU A 246 10.33 -19.59 0.62
C LEU A 246 11.46 -20.54 0.20
N LYS A 247 11.64 -21.67 0.88
CA LYS A 247 12.67 -22.69 0.53
C LYS A 247 12.44 -23.27 -0.86
N GLU A 248 11.20 -23.49 -1.28
CA GLU A 248 10.88 -23.94 -2.65
C GLU A 248 11.25 -22.91 -3.70
N ILE A 249 10.86 -21.64 -3.47
CA ILE A 249 11.20 -20.52 -4.35
C ILE A 249 12.72 -20.33 -4.41
N LEU A 250 13.42 -20.40 -3.28
CA LEU A 250 14.87 -20.24 -3.19
C LEU A 250 15.65 -21.32 -3.95
N LYS A 251 15.12 -22.53 -4.13
CA LYS A 251 15.73 -23.54 -5.00
C LYS A 251 15.92 -23.03 -6.42
N SER A 252 14.95 -22.26 -6.93
CA SER A 252 15.02 -21.61 -8.25
C SER A 252 16.10 -20.52 -8.31
N PHE A 253 16.36 -19.83 -7.20
CA PHE A 253 17.31 -18.72 -7.11
C PHE A 253 18.68 -19.10 -6.54
N SER A 254 18.93 -20.35 -6.19
CA SER A 254 20.20 -20.80 -5.57
C SER A 254 21.46 -20.46 -6.38
N LYS A 255 21.33 -20.35 -7.73
CA LYS A 255 22.42 -19.91 -8.63
C LYS A 255 22.51 -18.38 -8.74
N VAL A 256 21.47 -17.64 -8.33
CA VAL A 256 21.46 -16.18 -8.30
C VAL A 256 22.21 -15.69 -7.06
N THR A 257 21.89 -16.24 -5.89
CA THR A 257 22.51 -15.86 -4.60
C THR A 257 23.99 -16.23 -4.53
N LYS A 258 24.39 -17.40 -5.08
CA LYS A 258 25.80 -17.80 -5.13
C LYS A 258 26.65 -16.81 -5.94
N GLY A 259 27.58 -16.12 -5.27
CA GLY A 259 28.51 -15.16 -5.90
C GLY A 259 27.88 -13.81 -6.22
N SER A 260 26.80 -13.41 -5.55
CA SER A 260 26.19 -12.08 -5.64
C SER A 260 27.18 -10.96 -5.28
N TRP A 261 28.14 -11.22 -4.37
CA TRP A 261 29.22 -10.29 -4.02
C TRP A 261 30.04 -9.80 -5.23
N MET A 262 30.06 -10.55 -6.35
CA MET A 262 30.72 -10.11 -7.59
C MET A 262 30.01 -8.91 -8.24
N ILE A 263 28.71 -8.74 -7.96
CA ILE A 263 27.85 -7.69 -8.54
C ILE A 263 27.68 -6.49 -7.59
N GLU A 264 27.90 -6.70 -6.28
CA GLU A 264 27.82 -5.63 -5.28
C GLU A 264 28.90 -4.58 -5.51
N SER A 265 28.61 -3.67 -6.43
CA SER A 265 29.31 -2.40 -6.57
C SER A 265 28.37 -1.29 -6.13
N GLY A 266 28.58 -0.74 -4.93
CA GLY A 266 27.72 0.36 -4.50
C GLY A 266 27.92 0.89 -3.09
N ASN A 267 28.64 0.22 -2.24
CA ASN A 267 29.13 0.84 -1.01
C ASN A 267 30.55 1.34 -1.27
N VAL A 268 30.66 2.59 -1.68
CA VAL A 268 31.96 3.29 -1.82
C VAL A 268 32.50 3.55 -0.41
N ASP A 269 32.97 2.50 0.26
CA ASP A 269 33.70 2.66 1.53
C ASP A 269 35.17 3.06 1.29
N GLY A 270 35.58 3.17 -0.01
CA GLY A 270 36.94 3.61 -0.38
C GLY A 270 38.05 2.68 0.12
N SER A 271 37.71 1.39 0.41
CA SER A 271 38.71 0.45 0.88
C SER A 271 39.65 0.01 -0.27
N ILE A 272 40.94 -0.16 0.02
CA ILE A 272 41.95 -0.65 -0.95
C ILE A 272 41.49 -1.96 -1.61
N GLY A 273 40.78 -2.81 -0.87
CA GLY A 273 40.25 -4.09 -1.36
C GLY A 273 39.22 -3.90 -2.47
N GLU A 274 38.34 -2.90 -2.39
CA GLU A 274 37.35 -2.59 -3.45
C GLU A 274 38.03 -2.10 -4.73
N VAL A 275 39.03 -1.24 -4.60
CA VAL A 275 39.80 -0.74 -5.76
C VAL A 275 40.44 -1.91 -6.50
N VAL A 276 41.07 -2.85 -5.79
CA VAL A 276 41.68 -4.06 -6.39
C VAL A 276 40.60 -4.91 -7.06
N LEU A 277 39.45 -5.07 -6.42
CA LEU A 277 38.34 -5.87 -6.98
C LEU A 277 37.78 -5.21 -8.25
N ASP A 278 37.72 -3.89 -8.32
CA ASP A 278 37.26 -3.19 -9.52
C ASP A 278 38.23 -3.36 -10.70
N TYR A 279 39.55 -3.31 -10.47
CA TYR A 279 40.53 -3.66 -11.50
C TYR A 279 40.39 -5.12 -11.96
N LEU A 280 40.15 -6.06 -11.03
CA LEU A 280 39.88 -7.46 -11.38
C LEU A 280 38.63 -7.60 -12.23
N ARG A 281 37.54 -6.88 -11.87
CA ARG A 281 36.29 -6.84 -12.66
C ARG A 281 36.52 -6.32 -14.08
N MET A 282 37.30 -5.24 -14.23
CA MET A 282 37.62 -4.64 -15.53
C MET A 282 38.41 -5.58 -16.45
N ILE A 283 39.30 -6.40 -15.87
CA ILE A 283 40.12 -7.34 -16.65
C ILE A 283 39.37 -8.63 -16.94
N THR A 284 38.61 -9.13 -15.96
CA THR A 284 37.96 -10.45 -16.04
C THR A 284 36.51 -10.40 -16.47
N HIS A 285 35.86 -9.22 -16.50
CA HIS A 285 34.43 -9.06 -16.79
C HIS A 285 33.51 -9.95 -15.93
N MET A 286 33.98 -10.37 -14.76
CA MET A 286 33.27 -11.37 -13.92
C MET A 286 31.89 -10.86 -13.47
N ASP A 287 31.76 -9.56 -13.19
CA ASP A 287 30.50 -8.92 -12.83
C ASP A 287 29.49 -8.94 -14.01
N ILE A 288 29.92 -8.61 -15.23
CA ILE A 288 29.08 -8.63 -16.43
C ILE A 288 28.62 -10.04 -16.78
N VAL A 289 29.54 -11.01 -16.74
CA VAL A 289 29.22 -12.43 -16.99
C VAL A 289 28.23 -12.95 -15.97
N LYS A 290 28.41 -12.61 -14.70
CA LYS A 290 27.49 -12.98 -13.62
C LYS A 290 26.14 -12.31 -13.79
N PHE A 291 26.11 -10.99 -14.11
CA PHE A 291 24.92 -10.23 -14.40
C PHE A 291 24.09 -10.90 -15.51
N ASN A 292 24.68 -11.17 -16.67
CA ASN A 292 23.98 -11.81 -17.78
C ASN A 292 23.39 -13.19 -17.41
N LYS A 293 24.11 -14.00 -16.59
CA LYS A 293 23.60 -15.28 -16.11
C LYS A 293 22.41 -15.11 -15.16
N MET A 294 22.49 -14.12 -14.25
CA MET A 294 21.43 -13.85 -13.28
C MET A 294 20.19 -13.31 -13.99
N THR A 295 20.34 -12.34 -14.86
CA THR A 295 19.23 -11.78 -15.67
C THR A 295 18.51 -12.90 -16.43
N LYS A 296 19.25 -13.75 -17.14
CA LYS A 296 18.66 -14.89 -17.87
C LYS A 296 17.88 -15.83 -16.95
N LEU A 297 18.37 -16.08 -15.77
CA LEU A 297 17.72 -16.97 -14.80
C LEU A 297 16.47 -16.32 -14.19
N ILE A 298 16.54 -15.04 -13.84
CA ILE A 298 15.41 -14.28 -13.27
C ILE A 298 14.29 -14.16 -14.30
N THR A 299 14.63 -13.83 -15.56
CA THR A 299 13.63 -13.76 -16.66
C THR A 299 12.94 -15.13 -16.87
N ALA A 300 13.71 -16.23 -16.82
CA ALA A 300 13.14 -17.58 -16.96
C ALA A 300 12.27 -18.01 -15.75
N LYS A 301 12.39 -17.35 -14.61
CA LYS A 301 11.75 -17.64 -13.33
C LYS A 301 11.05 -16.40 -12.74
N SER A 302 10.45 -15.58 -13.59
CA SER A 302 9.80 -14.34 -13.18
C SER A 302 8.64 -14.58 -12.22
N GLU A 303 7.86 -15.64 -12.41
CA GLU A 303 6.78 -16.03 -11.51
C GLU A 303 7.29 -16.30 -10.08
N ASP A 304 8.42 -17.00 -9.96
CA ASP A 304 9.05 -17.24 -8.66
C ASP A 304 9.52 -15.91 -8.01
N ALA A 305 9.92 -14.92 -8.79
CA ALA A 305 10.28 -13.59 -8.27
C ALA A 305 9.06 -12.85 -7.70
N TYR A 306 7.91 -12.91 -8.36
CA TYR A 306 6.66 -12.37 -7.82
C TYR A 306 6.17 -13.15 -6.60
N ASN A 307 6.26 -14.48 -6.61
CA ASN A 307 5.94 -15.32 -5.46
C ASN A 307 6.80 -14.99 -4.24
N LEU A 308 8.06 -14.61 -4.47
CA LEU A 308 8.96 -14.14 -3.41
C LEU A 308 8.46 -12.82 -2.81
N VAL A 309 8.04 -11.86 -3.66
CA VAL A 309 7.42 -10.60 -3.21
C VAL A 309 6.16 -10.87 -2.41
N ASP A 310 5.28 -11.75 -2.91
CA ASP A 310 4.02 -12.08 -2.24
C ASP A 310 4.24 -12.74 -0.87
N THR A 311 5.16 -13.69 -0.76
CA THR A 311 5.41 -14.40 0.50
C THR A 311 6.07 -13.48 1.54
N LEU A 312 7.11 -12.76 1.16
CA LEU A 312 7.76 -11.79 2.05
C LEU A 312 6.82 -10.64 2.43
N GLY A 313 6.08 -10.13 1.46
CA GLY A 313 5.09 -9.08 1.66
C GLY A 313 3.99 -9.50 2.62
N PHE A 314 3.50 -10.75 2.50
CA PHE A 314 2.50 -11.30 3.40
C PHE A 314 3.00 -11.39 4.85
N ILE A 315 4.22 -11.89 5.07
CA ILE A 315 4.84 -11.97 6.41
C ILE A 315 4.95 -10.56 7.02
N GLU A 316 5.47 -9.59 6.28
CA GLU A 316 5.66 -8.23 6.81
C GLU A 316 4.33 -7.50 7.00
N THR A 317 3.37 -7.70 6.10
CA THR A 317 2.02 -7.14 6.24
C THR A 317 1.31 -7.70 7.48
N SER A 318 1.49 -8.98 7.82
CA SER A 318 0.95 -9.56 9.04
C SER A 318 1.48 -8.86 10.29
N ILE A 319 2.76 -8.48 10.31
CA ILE A 319 3.35 -7.67 11.40
C ILE A 319 2.74 -6.26 11.42
N ALA A 320 2.55 -5.63 10.26
CA ALA A 320 1.97 -4.30 10.18
C ALA A 320 0.51 -4.28 10.66
N VAL A 321 -0.29 -5.29 10.28
CA VAL A 321 -1.67 -5.48 10.74
C VAL A 321 -1.72 -5.71 12.25
N ALA A 322 -0.83 -6.56 12.80
CA ALA A 322 -0.71 -6.77 14.23
C ALA A 322 -0.41 -5.46 14.98
N SER A 323 0.56 -4.68 14.50
CA SER A 323 0.91 -3.38 15.07
C SER A 323 -0.24 -2.36 14.97
N PHE A 324 -0.98 -2.38 13.87
CA PHE A 324 -2.17 -1.53 13.69
C PHE A 324 -3.25 -1.89 14.71
N ARG A 325 -3.57 -3.18 14.86
CA ARG A 325 -4.55 -3.66 15.85
C ARG A 325 -4.20 -3.23 17.28
N GLU A 326 -2.93 -3.33 17.67
CA GLU A 326 -2.43 -2.85 18.96
C GLU A 326 -2.55 -1.33 19.16
N SER A 327 -2.59 -0.56 18.06
CA SER A 327 -2.77 0.90 18.12
C SER A 327 -4.22 1.35 18.32
N LEU A 328 -5.19 0.43 18.17
CA LEU A 328 -6.62 0.72 18.20
C LEU A 328 -7.18 0.65 19.62
N PRO A 329 -8.13 1.51 20.00
CA PRO A 329 -8.81 1.41 21.29
C PRO A 329 -9.59 0.09 21.43
N PHE A 330 -10.19 -0.38 20.35
CA PHE A 330 -10.81 -1.70 20.20
C PHE A 330 -11.02 -2.00 18.71
N TYR A 331 -11.14 -3.27 18.40
CA TYR A 331 -11.49 -3.79 17.06
C TYR A 331 -12.16 -5.16 17.23
N CYS A 332 -12.78 -5.65 16.16
CA CYS A 332 -13.23 -7.03 16.08
C CYS A 332 -12.73 -7.71 14.80
N LYS A 333 -12.65 -9.03 14.85
CA LYS A 333 -12.50 -9.89 13.68
C LYS A 333 -13.88 -10.03 13.04
N PRO A 334 -14.02 -9.78 11.72
CA PRO A 334 -15.33 -9.82 11.05
C PRO A 334 -15.86 -11.25 10.95
N GLU A 335 -17.17 -11.39 11.07
CA GLU A 335 -17.89 -12.61 10.75
C GLU A 335 -18.51 -12.49 9.35
N PHE A 336 -18.09 -13.36 8.43
CA PHE A 336 -18.66 -13.41 7.09
C PHE A 336 -19.75 -14.46 7.00
N VAL A 337 -20.96 -14.01 6.60
CA VAL A 337 -22.15 -14.85 6.47
C VAL A 337 -22.61 -14.90 5.02
N GLU A 338 -22.96 -16.08 4.55
CA GLU A 338 -23.51 -16.28 3.21
C GLU A 338 -25.03 -16.11 3.20
N ASN A 339 -25.62 -15.97 2.01
CA ASN A 339 -27.07 -15.92 1.77
C ASN A 339 -27.82 -14.76 2.43
N THR A 340 -27.13 -13.68 2.75
CA THR A 340 -27.73 -12.40 3.17
C THR A 340 -27.09 -11.25 2.41
N ASN A 341 -27.83 -10.14 2.26
CA ASN A 341 -27.28 -8.89 1.77
C ASN A 341 -27.14 -7.86 2.90
N ASN A 342 -27.46 -8.25 4.13
CA ASN A 342 -27.50 -7.34 5.28
C ASN A 342 -26.12 -7.18 5.91
N LEU A 343 -25.88 -5.99 6.45
CA LEU A 343 -24.73 -5.63 7.25
C LEU A 343 -25.20 -5.34 8.68
N SER A 344 -24.55 -5.91 9.66
CA SER A 344 -24.70 -5.56 11.07
C SER A 344 -23.36 -5.13 11.66
N VAL A 345 -23.31 -3.94 12.22
CA VAL A 345 -22.11 -3.41 12.87
C VAL A 345 -22.47 -2.67 14.16
N LYS A 346 -21.70 -2.94 15.22
CA LYS A 346 -21.90 -2.32 16.54
C LYS A 346 -20.72 -1.43 16.92
N GLU A 347 -21.01 -0.21 17.31
CA GLU A 347 -20.03 0.78 17.77
C GLU A 347 -18.85 0.96 16.79
N VAL A 348 -19.17 1.14 15.49
CA VAL A 348 -18.18 1.39 14.46
C VAL A 348 -17.67 2.83 14.52
N TYR A 349 -16.38 3.01 14.28
CA TYR A 349 -15.74 4.32 14.26
C TYR A 349 -14.77 4.50 13.08
N HIS A 350 -14.48 5.76 12.77
CA HIS A 350 -13.63 6.14 11.64
C HIS A 350 -12.15 6.09 12.04
N PRO A 351 -11.27 5.42 11.26
CA PRO A 351 -9.85 5.25 11.64
C PRO A 351 -9.04 6.54 11.70
N LEU A 352 -9.44 7.58 10.99
CA LEU A 352 -8.68 8.84 10.89
C LEU A 352 -9.19 9.95 11.82
N ILE A 353 -10.23 9.71 12.60
CA ILE A 353 -10.79 10.72 13.52
C ILE A 353 -10.29 10.44 14.93
N ASP A 354 -9.76 11.48 15.57
CA ASP A 354 -9.41 11.42 16.98
C ASP A 354 -10.68 11.54 17.85
N ASN A 355 -10.83 10.67 18.85
CA ASN A 355 -12.02 10.56 19.69
C ASN A 355 -13.35 10.48 18.90
N PRO A 356 -13.50 9.49 17.99
CA PRO A 356 -14.66 9.38 17.12
C PRO A 356 -15.92 9.01 17.92
N VAL A 357 -17.07 9.51 17.50
CA VAL A 357 -18.37 9.04 17.97
C VAL A 357 -18.68 7.70 17.31
N CYS A 358 -18.87 6.67 18.11
CA CYS A 358 -19.21 5.33 17.63
C CYS A 358 -20.71 5.24 17.29
N ASN A 359 -21.03 4.60 16.18
CA ASN A 359 -22.41 4.35 15.74
C ASN A 359 -22.66 2.86 15.50
N SER A 360 -23.92 2.46 15.57
CA SER A 360 -24.34 1.07 15.31
C SER A 360 -25.45 1.05 14.29
N ILE A 361 -25.42 0.06 13.37
CA ILE A 361 -26.50 -0.15 12.41
C ILE A 361 -26.63 -1.64 12.09
N THR A 362 -27.89 -2.10 12.02
CA THR A 362 -28.24 -3.39 11.43
C THR A 362 -29.20 -3.14 10.29
N THR A 363 -28.77 -3.42 9.07
CA THR A 363 -29.58 -3.14 7.88
C THR A 363 -30.64 -4.21 7.65
N LYS A 364 -31.79 -3.78 7.14
CA LYS A 364 -32.86 -4.66 6.63
C LYS A 364 -33.11 -4.41 5.14
N GLY A 365 -32.07 -4.02 4.41
CA GLY A 365 -32.11 -3.53 3.04
C GLY A 365 -31.38 -2.19 2.93
N ASN A 366 -31.64 -1.46 1.85
CA ASN A 366 -31.00 -0.20 1.56
C ASN A 366 -31.27 0.88 2.63
N VAL A 367 -30.34 1.80 2.79
CA VAL A 367 -30.33 2.84 3.83
C VAL A 367 -30.31 4.22 3.19
N LEU A 368 -31.23 5.10 3.61
CA LEU A 368 -31.27 6.51 3.23
C LEU A 368 -30.95 7.38 4.45
N LEU A 369 -29.90 8.19 4.31
CA LEU A 369 -29.41 9.09 5.37
C LEU A 369 -29.82 10.51 5.08
N THR A 370 -30.45 11.18 6.05
CA THR A 370 -30.82 12.60 5.97
C THR A 370 -30.18 13.40 7.12
N GLY A 371 -30.18 14.72 6.99
CA GLY A 371 -29.61 15.66 7.99
C GLY A 371 -28.91 16.84 7.31
N SER A 372 -28.52 17.82 8.09
CA SER A 372 -27.83 19.02 7.60
C SER A 372 -26.40 18.74 7.12
N ASN A 373 -25.80 19.72 6.45
CA ASN A 373 -24.37 19.71 6.18
C ASN A 373 -23.60 19.75 7.51
N ALA A 374 -22.45 19.09 7.55
CA ALA A 374 -21.60 18.92 8.74
C ALA A 374 -22.20 18.04 9.87
N SER A 375 -23.42 17.46 9.71
CA SER A 375 -24.01 16.57 10.73
C SER A 375 -23.32 15.21 10.87
N GLY A 376 -22.48 14.83 9.90
CA GLY A 376 -21.72 13.57 9.95
C GLY A 376 -22.15 12.50 8.93
N LYS A 377 -23.10 12.78 8.02
CA LYS A 377 -23.58 11.82 7.01
C LYS A 377 -22.46 11.23 6.17
N SER A 378 -21.69 12.08 5.48
CA SER A 378 -20.58 11.66 4.62
C SER A 378 -19.50 10.91 5.40
N THR A 379 -19.22 11.35 6.62
CA THR A 379 -18.27 10.69 7.51
C THR A 379 -18.75 9.29 7.91
N PHE A 380 -20.04 9.12 8.18
CA PHE A 380 -20.62 7.82 8.50
C PHE A 380 -20.58 6.87 7.28
N LEU A 381 -20.94 7.35 6.08
CA LEU A 381 -20.79 6.57 4.84
C LEU A 381 -19.37 6.07 4.67
N LYS A 382 -18.39 6.97 4.79
CA LYS A 382 -16.96 6.61 4.73
C LYS A 382 -16.58 5.62 5.83
N THR A 383 -17.08 5.79 7.04
CA THR A 383 -16.81 4.89 8.16
C THR A 383 -17.25 3.46 7.85
N ILE A 384 -18.47 3.26 7.37
CA ILE A 384 -18.98 1.93 7.00
C ILE A 384 -18.18 1.36 5.84
N ALA A 385 -17.91 2.17 4.79
CA ALA A 385 -17.18 1.73 3.60
C ALA A 385 -15.75 1.29 3.95
N ILE A 386 -15.00 2.12 4.68
CA ILE A 386 -13.61 1.82 5.10
C ILE A 386 -13.58 0.56 5.97
N ASN A 387 -14.48 0.45 6.95
CA ASN A 387 -14.55 -0.74 7.80
C ASN A 387 -14.90 -2.01 7.02
N SER A 388 -15.75 -1.91 6.00
CA SER A 388 -16.06 -3.03 5.11
C SER A 388 -14.85 -3.43 4.25
N ILE A 389 -14.03 -2.46 3.81
CA ILE A 389 -12.77 -2.74 3.12
C ILE A 389 -11.78 -3.42 4.06
N LEU A 390 -11.54 -2.86 5.24
CA LEU A 390 -10.58 -3.40 6.22
C LEU A 390 -11.00 -4.79 6.70
N ALA A 391 -12.30 -5.02 6.91
CA ALA A 391 -12.83 -6.33 7.24
C ALA A 391 -12.48 -7.38 6.17
N GLN A 392 -12.67 -7.05 4.90
CA GLN A 392 -12.48 -7.96 3.77
C GLN A 392 -11.04 -8.10 3.30
N THR A 393 -10.14 -7.20 3.70
CA THR A 393 -8.75 -7.18 3.24
C THR A 393 -7.76 -7.60 4.32
N ILE A 394 -7.90 -7.08 5.53
CA ILE A 394 -6.99 -7.35 6.65
C ILE A 394 -7.69 -7.99 7.86
N GLY A 395 -8.90 -8.52 7.69
CA GLY A 395 -9.63 -9.21 8.75
C GLY A 395 -9.85 -8.35 10.01
N THR A 396 -10.05 -7.04 9.85
CA THR A 396 -10.14 -6.11 10.97
C THR A 396 -11.25 -5.10 10.73
N SER A 397 -12.19 -5.00 11.67
CA SER A 397 -13.16 -3.90 11.70
C SER A 397 -12.99 -3.09 12.98
N LEU A 398 -12.97 -1.76 12.83
CA LEU A 398 -12.88 -0.82 13.94
C LEU A 398 -14.28 -0.67 14.58
N SER A 399 -14.76 -1.76 15.15
CA SER A 399 -16.09 -1.90 15.76
C SER A 399 -16.05 -2.97 16.83
N LYS A 400 -17.11 -3.08 17.63
CA LYS A 400 -17.26 -4.19 18.59
C LYS A 400 -17.76 -5.48 17.93
N GLU A 401 -18.51 -5.35 16.82
CA GLU A 401 -19.04 -6.48 16.08
C GLU A 401 -19.21 -6.07 14.62
N TYR A 402 -18.86 -6.95 13.70
CA TYR A 402 -19.06 -6.78 12.26
C TYR A 402 -19.53 -8.12 11.66
N ILE A 403 -20.75 -8.16 11.14
CA ILE A 403 -21.35 -9.34 10.51
C ILE A 403 -21.89 -8.92 9.15
N ALA A 404 -21.40 -9.52 8.07
CA ALA A 404 -21.80 -9.18 6.71
C ALA A 404 -21.36 -10.27 5.71
N PRO A 405 -21.92 -10.33 4.51
CA PRO A 405 -21.31 -11.09 3.42
C PRO A 405 -20.09 -10.36 2.86
N VAL A 406 -19.35 -11.04 1.98
CA VAL A 406 -18.28 -10.41 1.22
C VAL A 406 -18.88 -9.61 0.05
N TYR A 407 -18.60 -8.31 -0.01
CA TYR A 407 -19.13 -7.37 -1.00
C TYR A 407 -18.13 -6.98 -2.07
N ARG A 408 -18.62 -6.55 -3.22
CA ARG A 408 -17.90 -5.62 -4.12
C ARG A 408 -18.25 -4.20 -3.71
N ILE A 409 -17.25 -3.38 -3.39
CA ILE A 409 -17.47 -2.07 -2.77
C ILE A 409 -17.27 -0.96 -3.80
N TYR A 410 -18.27 -0.05 -3.89
CA TYR A 410 -18.28 1.09 -4.79
C TYR A 410 -18.73 2.35 -4.05
N SER A 411 -18.20 3.52 -4.47
CA SER A 411 -18.68 4.81 -3.96
C SER A 411 -18.90 5.83 -5.07
N SER A 412 -19.70 6.83 -4.79
CA SER A 412 -19.86 8.06 -5.55
C SER A 412 -20.10 9.19 -4.55
N MET A 413 -18.99 9.87 -4.13
CA MET A 413 -19.06 10.83 -3.01
C MET A 413 -18.37 12.15 -3.31
N ALA A 414 -17.07 12.14 -3.55
CA ALA A 414 -16.21 13.32 -3.61
C ALA A 414 -15.80 13.62 -5.04
N LEU A 415 -16.77 13.96 -5.87
CA LEU A 415 -16.50 14.25 -7.27
C LEU A 415 -15.77 15.60 -7.39
N ARG A 416 -14.68 15.61 -8.17
CA ARG A 416 -13.93 16.81 -8.57
C ARG A 416 -14.13 17.01 -10.07
N ASP A 417 -14.08 18.26 -10.51
CA ASP A 417 -14.05 18.55 -11.95
C ASP A 417 -12.88 17.82 -12.59
N ASP A 418 -13.16 17.07 -13.64
CA ASP A 418 -12.11 16.44 -14.45
C ASP A 418 -11.67 17.41 -15.54
N LEU A 419 -10.80 18.34 -15.17
CA LEU A 419 -10.25 19.34 -16.08
C LEU A 419 -9.45 18.70 -17.25
N ALA A 420 -8.93 17.49 -17.06
CA ALA A 420 -8.15 16.81 -18.08
C ALA A 420 -9.03 16.30 -19.25
N ASN A 421 -10.26 15.85 -18.94
CA ASN A 421 -11.21 15.34 -19.94
C ASN A 421 -12.28 16.36 -20.31
N SER A 422 -12.20 17.60 -19.80
CA SER A 422 -13.22 18.67 -20.03
C SER A 422 -14.65 18.26 -19.64
N ASP A 423 -14.81 17.25 -18.79
CA ASP A 423 -16.10 16.83 -18.25
C ASP A 423 -16.53 17.77 -17.12
N SER A 424 -17.76 18.28 -17.21
CA SER A 424 -18.34 19.03 -16.12
C SER A 424 -18.61 18.11 -14.92
N TYR A 425 -18.58 18.65 -13.71
CA TYR A 425 -18.90 17.97 -12.45
C TYR A 425 -20.13 17.07 -12.57
N TYR A 426 -21.21 17.54 -13.22
CA TYR A 426 -22.44 16.80 -13.41
C TYR A 426 -22.28 15.54 -14.28
N ILE A 427 -21.49 15.61 -15.35
CA ILE A 427 -21.20 14.46 -16.21
C ILE A 427 -20.36 13.42 -15.48
N VAL A 428 -19.38 13.84 -14.70
CA VAL A 428 -18.56 12.93 -13.88
C VAL A 428 -19.44 12.17 -12.88
N GLU A 429 -20.39 12.88 -12.25
CA GLU A 429 -21.36 12.29 -11.31
C GLU A 429 -22.24 11.23 -11.99
N ILE A 430 -22.84 11.56 -13.15
CA ILE A 430 -23.65 10.61 -13.92
C ILE A 430 -22.84 9.36 -14.31
N LYS A 431 -21.61 9.53 -14.79
CA LYS A 431 -20.71 8.42 -15.13
C LYS A 431 -20.40 7.54 -13.92
N SER A 432 -20.16 8.14 -12.75
CA SER A 432 -19.90 7.43 -11.49
C SER A 432 -21.12 6.59 -11.04
N LEU A 433 -22.33 7.16 -11.09
CA LEU A 433 -23.56 6.43 -10.79
C LEU A 433 -23.83 5.30 -11.79
N LYS A 434 -23.62 5.55 -13.09
CA LYS A 434 -23.74 4.54 -14.14
C LYS A 434 -22.82 3.35 -13.89
N ARG A 435 -21.56 3.59 -13.49
CA ARG A 435 -20.59 2.57 -13.12
C ARG A 435 -21.11 1.65 -11.99
N ILE A 436 -21.75 2.23 -10.96
CA ILE A 436 -22.37 1.45 -9.87
C ILE A 436 -23.52 0.60 -10.39
N LEU A 437 -24.42 1.16 -11.19
CA LEU A 437 -25.53 0.42 -11.80
C LEU A 437 -25.05 -0.73 -12.68
N ASP A 438 -24.01 -0.51 -13.48
CA ASP A 438 -23.41 -1.56 -14.34
C ASP A 438 -22.75 -2.66 -13.50
N ALA A 439 -22.14 -2.31 -12.36
CA ALA A 439 -21.59 -3.30 -11.43
C ALA A 439 -22.68 -4.17 -10.79
N VAL A 440 -23.83 -3.59 -10.43
CA VAL A 440 -24.99 -4.31 -9.91
C VAL A 440 -25.60 -5.23 -10.97
N GLY A 441 -25.57 -4.82 -12.24
CA GLY A 441 -26.04 -5.62 -13.37
C GLY A 441 -25.24 -6.89 -13.63
N LYS A 442 -23.94 -6.92 -13.28
CA LYS A 442 -23.06 -8.07 -13.48
C LYS A 442 -23.35 -9.19 -12.48
N LYS A 443 -23.22 -10.44 -12.91
CA LYS A 443 -23.28 -11.61 -12.02
C LYS A 443 -22.09 -11.59 -11.05
N GLY A 444 -22.29 -12.08 -9.84
CA GLY A 444 -21.23 -12.16 -8.83
C GLY A 444 -21.74 -11.77 -7.45
N ARG A 445 -20.82 -11.37 -6.57
CA ARG A 445 -21.12 -10.94 -5.19
C ARG A 445 -22.00 -9.70 -5.17
N THR A 446 -22.77 -9.55 -4.09
CA THR A 446 -23.55 -8.34 -3.81
C THR A 446 -22.67 -7.10 -3.85
N VAL A 447 -23.20 -6.04 -4.42
CA VAL A 447 -22.54 -4.72 -4.45
C VAL A 447 -22.93 -3.95 -3.19
N LEU A 448 -21.94 -3.50 -2.43
CA LEU A 448 -22.12 -2.52 -1.35
C LEU A 448 -21.76 -1.15 -1.92
N CYS A 449 -22.74 -0.27 -2.05
CA CYS A 449 -22.49 1.04 -2.64
C CYS A 449 -22.84 2.20 -1.70
N PHE A 450 -22.03 3.24 -1.79
CA PHE A 450 -22.12 4.45 -0.98
C PHE A 450 -22.27 5.66 -1.90
N ILE A 451 -23.34 6.40 -1.75
CA ILE A 451 -23.67 7.55 -2.58
C ILE A 451 -23.92 8.75 -1.67
N ASP A 452 -23.12 9.80 -1.84
CA ASP A 452 -23.25 11.04 -1.07
C ASP A 452 -23.80 12.15 -1.97
N GLU A 453 -25.10 12.41 -1.83
CA GLU A 453 -25.92 13.30 -2.65
C GLU A 453 -25.99 12.89 -4.13
N VAL A 454 -27.19 12.65 -4.61
CA VAL A 454 -27.42 12.18 -5.98
C VAL A 454 -27.76 13.38 -6.86
N LEU A 455 -26.98 13.58 -7.94
CA LEU A 455 -27.24 14.58 -8.99
C LEU A 455 -27.29 16.04 -8.48
N ARG A 456 -26.27 16.50 -7.75
CA ARG A 456 -26.19 17.86 -7.20
C ARG A 456 -26.27 18.96 -8.25
N GLY A 457 -25.87 18.71 -9.48
CA GLY A 457 -25.63 19.73 -10.52
C GLY A 457 -26.86 20.12 -11.35
N THR A 458 -28.10 19.74 -10.95
CA THR A 458 -29.31 20.04 -11.73
C THR A 458 -30.43 20.67 -10.88
N ASN A 459 -31.53 21.04 -11.53
CA ASN A 459 -32.66 21.66 -10.85
C ASN A 459 -33.37 20.65 -9.91
N THR A 460 -34.00 21.16 -8.85
CA THR A 460 -34.54 20.35 -7.76
C THR A 460 -35.56 19.30 -8.22
N VAL A 461 -36.48 19.63 -9.15
CA VAL A 461 -37.53 18.69 -9.60
C VAL A 461 -36.93 17.54 -10.39
N GLU A 462 -36.05 17.85 -11.35
CA GLU A 462 -35.34 16.83 -12.15
C GLU A 462 -34.43 15.98 -11.29
N ARG A 463 -33.73 16.60 -10.33
CA ARG A 463 -32.85 15.91 -9.39
C ARG A 463 -33.62 14.88 -8.57
N ILE A 464 -34.73 15.27 -7.91
CA ILE A 464 -35.54 14.37 -7.09
C ILE A 464 -36.12 13.23 -7.95
N ALA A 465 -36.64 13.54 -9.13
CA ALA A 465 -37.20 12.55 -10.04
C ALA A 465 -36.16 11.53 -10.50
N ALA A 466 -35.01 12.01 -11.00
CA ALA A 466 -33.93 11.13 -11.48
C ALA A 466 -33.29 10.33 -10.34
N SER A 467 -33.03 10.98 -9.19
CA SER A 467 -32.47 10.32 -8.01
C SER A 467 -33.36 9.21 -7.48
N SER A 468 -34.68 9.45 -7.44
CA SER A 468 -35.63 8.44 -6.98
C SER A 468 -35.60 7.19 -7.87
N GLU A 469 -35.53 7.34 -9.18
CA GLU A 469 -35.47 6.21 -10.11
C GLU A 469 -34.12 5.48 -10.08
N ILE A 470 -33.00 6.20 -9.97
CA ILE A 470 -31.67 5.60 -9.81
C ILE A 470 -31.63 4.75 -8.53
N LEU A 471 -32.07 5.31 -7.39
CA LEU A 471 -32.05 4.63 -6.11
C LEU A 471 -33.03 3.44 -6.08
N LYS A 472 -34.21 3.52 -6.71
CA LYS A 472 -35.10 2.37 -6.87
C LYS A 472 -34.46 1.24 -7.68
N ASN A 473 -33.73 1.57 -8.75
CA ASN A 473 -33.01 0.58 -9.55
C ASN A 473 -31.89 -0.14 -8.80
N LEU A 474 -31.37 0.42 -7.72
CA LEU A 474 -30.42 -0.26 -6.83
C LEU A 474 -31.10 -1.25 -5.87
N ASN A 475 -32.43 -1.22 -5.73
CA ASN A 475 -33.18 -2.14 -4.87
C ASN A 475 -33.50 -3.49 -5.59
N THR A 476 -32.46 -4.16 -6.07
CA THR A 476 -32.60 -5.41 -6.88
C THR A 476 -32.32 -6.69 -6.10
N GLY A 477 -32.02 -6.61 -4.80
CA GLY A 477 -31.54 -7.75 -4.01
C GLY A 477 -30.08 -8.16 -4.28
N ARG A 478 -29.41 -7.48 -5.25
CA ARG A 478 -27.97 -7.66 -5.55
C ARG A 478 -27.12 -6.46 -5.16
N ALA A 479 -27.73 -5.48 -4.49
CA ALA A 479 -27.06 -4.33 -3.93
C ALA A 479 -27.53 -4.08 -2.50
N LEU A 480 -26.63 -3.57 -1.67
CA LEU A 480 -26.91 -2.88 -0.42
C LEU A 480 -26.40 -1.45 -0.60
N CYS A 481 -27.32 -0.51 -0.69
CA CYS A 481 -27.02 0.89 -0.94
C CYS A 481 -27.16 1.72 0.33
N PHE A 482 -26.14 2.50 0.64
CA PHE A 482 -26.19 3.59 1.61
C PHE A 482 -26.15 4.90 0.84
N ALA A 483 -27.26 5.62 0.83
CA ALA A 483 -27.37 6.91 0.16
C ALA A 483 -27.60 8.04 1.18
N ALA A 484 -26.84 9.13 1.07
CA ALA A 484 -27.11 10.35 1.82
C ALA A 484 -27.74 11.40 0.91
N THR A 485 -28.68 12.17 1.44
CA THR A 485 -29.35 13.22 0.69
C THR A 485 -29.83 14.37 1.60
N HIS A 486 -29.97 15.54 0.99
CA HIS A 486 -30.67 16.69 1.59
C HIS A 486 -32.12 16.81 1.13
N ASP A 487 -32.53 16.04 0.11
CA ASP A 487 -33.88 16.06 -0.42
C ASP A 487 -34.81 15.18 0.45
N ILE A 488 -35.55 15.83 1.35
CA ILE A 488 -36.44 15.15 2.30
C ILE A 488 -37.54 14.39 1.56
N GLU A 489 -37.94 14.83 0.38
CA GLU A 489 -38.93 14.21 -0.48
C GLU A 489 -38.60 12.74 -0.80
N LEU A 490 -37.31 12.44 -0.97
CA LEU A 490 -36.82 11.07 -1.21
C LEU A 490 -37.14 10.13 -0.05
N THR A 491 -37.23 10.62 1.18
CA THR A 491 -37.57 9.80 2.35
C THR A 491 -38.99 9.20 2.25
N THR A 492 -39.90 9.95 1.59
CA THR A 492 -41.29 9.51 1.36
C THR A 492 -41.40 8.67 0.08
N ILE A 493 -40.74 9.09 -1.00
CA ILE A 493 -40.77 8.40 -2.30
C ILE A 493 -40.17 6.99 -2.20
N LEU A 494 -39.13 6.83 -1.40
CA LEU A 494 -38.36 5.59 -1.27
C LEU A 494 -38.70 4.78 -0.01
N LYS A 495 -39.71 5.13 0.74
CA LYS A 495 -40.07 4.51 2.05
C LYS A 495 -40.23 2.99 2.02
N ASP A 496 -40.65 2.44 0.87
CA ASP A 496 -40.90 1.00 0.71
C ASP A 496 -39.61 0.23 0.29
N CYS A 497 -38.53 0.96 -0.09
CA CYS A 497 -37.29 0.41 -0.62
C CYS A 497 -36.07 0.72 0.27
N TYR A 498 -36.12 1.79 1.07
CA TYR A 498 -35.04 2.29 1.89
C TYR A 498 -35.48 2.49 3.34
N SER A 499 -34.66 2.04 4.28
CA SER A 499 -34.80 2.37 5.69
C SER A 499 -34.23 3.77 5.95
N ASN A 500 -35.05 4.67 6.49
CA ASN A 500 -34.63 6.04 6.76
C ASN A 500 -33.88 6.13 8.09
N TYR A 501 -32.75 6.84 8.07
CA TYR A 501 -31.98 7.24 9.23
C TYR A 501 -31.58 8.70 9.10
N HIS A 502 -31.25 9.34 10.21
CA HIS A 502 -30.82 10.72 10.18
C HIS A 502 -29.75 11.04 11.21
N PHE A 503 -29.04 12.11 10.95
CA PHE A 503 -28.20 12.84 11.90
C PHE A 503 -28.87 14.15 12.24
N GLN A 504 -28.74 14.58 13.47
CA GLN A 504 -29.36 15.82 13.95
C GLN A 504 -28.32 16.75 14.56
N GLU A 505 -28.67 18.03 14.62
CA GLU A 505 -27.98 19.06 15.35
C GLU A 505 -28.89 19.68 16.38
N GLU A 506 -28.34 20.05 17.51
CA GLU A 506 -28.97 20.88 18.51
C GLU A 506 -28.53 22.33 18.30
N VAL A 507 -29.47 23.20 17.96
CA VAL A 507 -29.21 24.63 17.73
C VAL A 507 -29.73 25.39 18.94
N THR A 508 -28.81 25.96 19.72
CA THR A 508 -29.09 26.92 20.78
C THR A 508 -29.00 28.37 20.23
N GLU A 509 -29.28 29.38 21.03
CA GLU A 509 -29.18 30.79 20.58
C GLU A 509 -27.74 31.17 20.19
N ASP A 510 -26.72 30.59 20.84
CA ASP A 510 -25.31 30.96 20.72
C ASP A 510 -24.44 29.91 20.02
N GLU A 511 -24.91 28.67 19.88
CA GLU A 511 -24.06 27.55 19.45
C GLU A 511 -24.85 26.49 18.70
N VAL A 512 -24.14 25.82 17.75
CA VAL A 512 -24.64 24.61 17.09
C VAL A 512 -23.80 23.44 17.56
N LYS A 513 -24.45 22.46 18.16
CA LYS A 513 -23.83 21.20 18.60
C LYS A 513 -24.26 20.06 17.72
N PHE A 514 -23.27 19.32 17.21
CA PHE A 514 -23.47 18.07 16.52
C PHE A 514 -23.11 16.93 17.45
N ASP A 515 -24.03 16.01 17.69
CA ASP A 515 -23.76 14.80 18.49
C ASP A 515 -23.18 13.66 17.67
N TYR A 516 -23.22 13.77 16.34
CA TYR A 516 -22.74 12.79 15.36
C TYR A 516 -23.31 11.38 15.57
N LYS A 517 -24.51 11.27 16.16
CA LYS A 517 -25.20 10.00 16.40
C LYS A 517 -26.23 9.71 15.33
N LEU A 518 -26.31 8.43 14.95
CA LEU A 518 -27.27 7.92 14.00
C LEU A 518 -28.60 7.63 14.68
N TYR A 519 -29.68 8.20 14.16
CA TYR A 519 -31.05 7.98 14.64
C TYR A 519 -31.91 7.32 13.57
N ALA A 520 -32.87 6.48 13.97
CA ALA A 520 -33.84 5.89 13.07
C ALA A 520 -34.90 6.91 12.64
N GLY A 521 -35.38 6.79 11.39
CA GLY A 521 -36.37 7.66 10.79
C GLY A 521 -35.79 8.82 10.02
N PRO A 522 -36.62 9.62 9.29
CA PRO A 522 -36.18 10.77 8.52
C PRO A 522 -35.88 11.97 9.41
N ALA A 523 -35.01 12.89 8.96
CA ALA A 523 -34.77 14.17 9.64
C ALA A 523 -36.05 15.02 9.64
N THR A 524 -36.40 15.56 10.79
CA THR A 524 -37.58 16.43 10.97
C THR A 524 -37.20 17.91 11.12
N THR A 525 -35.93 18.21 11.38
CA THR A 525 -35.45 19.56 11.66
C THR A 525 -34.93 20.25 10.39
N ARG A 526 -35.25 21.55 10.25
CA ARG A 526 -34.78 22.47 9.22
C ARG A 526 -34.07 23.62 9.91
N ASN A 527 -32.76 23.52 10.09
CA ASN A 527 -32.00 24.46 10.92
C ASN A 527 -31.09 25.40 10.12
N ALA A 528 -31.12 25.35 8.78
CA ALA A 528 -30.23 26.16 7.93
C ALA A 528 -30.38 27.67 8.20
N ILE A 529 -31.59 28.19 8.42
CA ILE A 529 -31.82 29.62 8.72
C ILE A 529 -31.34 29.94 10.14
N LYS A 530 -31.53 29.05 11.12
CA LYS A 530 -31.02 29.24 12.48
C LYS A 530 -29.48 29.31 12.51
N LEU A 531 -28.80 28.56 11.63
CA LEU A 531 -27.35 28.63 11.47
C LEU A 531 -26.88 30.05 11.07
N LEU A 532 -27.65 30.78 10.25
CA LEU A 532 -27.32 32.17 9.90
C LEU A 532 -27.30 33.06 11.15
N ASN A 533 -28.22 32.82 12.10
CA ASN A 533 -28.24 33.55 13.37
C ASN A 533 -26.99 33.33 14.20
N VAL A 534 -26.59 32.04 14.37
CA VAL A 534 -25.41 31.69 15.15
C VAL A 534 -24.11 32.25 14.53
N ILE A 535 -24.04 32.32 13.19
CA ILE A 535 -22.89 32.92 12.48
C ILE A 535 -22.89 34.45 12.55
N GLY A 536 -24.00 35.07 12.99
CA GLY A 536 -24.08 36.53 13.17
C GLY A 536 -24.57 37.33 11.95
N TYR A 537 -25.38 36.71 11.09
CA TYR A 537 -26.04 37.45 10.01
C TYR A 537 -27.03 38.47 10.55
N ASP A 538 -27.30 39.53 9.75
CA ASP A 538 -28.26 40.57 10.12
C ASP A 538 -29.65 39.99 10.42
N LYS A 539 -30.26 40.45 11.52
CA LYS A 539 -31.57 39.96 11.98
C LYS A 539 -32.68 40.15 10.94
N ASN A 540 -32.60 41.17 10.09
CA ASN A 540 -33.58 41.38 9.04
C ASN A 540 -33.47 40.33 7.93
N ILE A 541 -32.24 39.88 7.62
CA ILE A 541 -32.00 38.77 6.65
C ILE A 541 -32.61 37.50 7.20
N ILE A 542 -32.35 37.18 8.46
CA ILE A 542 -32.84 35.97 9.12
C ILE A 542 -34.36 35.95 9.15
N LYS A 543 -34.96 37.03 9.64
CA LYS A 543 -36.42 37.17 9.74
C LYS A 543 -37.10 37.12 8.35
N GLY A 544 -36.49 37.77 7.35
CA GLY A 544 -36.96 37.70 5.97
C GLY A 544 -36.90 36.26 5.39
N ALA A 545 -35.82 35.51 5.67
CA ALA A 545 -35.67 34.13 5.26
C ALA A 545 -36.69 33.20 5.92
N GLU A 546 -36.93 33.37 7.23
CA GLU A 546 -37.94 32.60 7.97
C GLU A 546 -39.37 32.85 7.42
N GLN A 547 -39.72 34.10 7.19
CA GLN A 547 -41.03 34.48 6.63
C GLN A 547 -41.24 33.88 5.23
N ARG A 548 -40.25 33.94 4.35
CA ARG A 548 -40.31 33.33 3.02
C ARG A 548 -40.43 31.83 3.08
N ALA A 549 -39.64 31.17 3.93
CA ALA A 549 -39.68 29.72 4.12
C ALA A 549 -41.05 29.28 4.64
N MET A 550 -41.62 29.98 5.64
CA MET A 550 -42.94 29.71 6.19
C MET A 550 -44.05 29.90 5.15
N HIS A 551 -43.96 30.93 4.34
CA HIS A 551 -44.91 31.20 3.27
C HIS A 551 -44.91 30.12 2.21
N PHE A 552 -43.71 29.68 1.78
CA PHE A 552 -43.59 28.58 0.81
C PHE A 552 -44.15 27.26 1.35
N LEU A 553 -43.93 26.97 2.64
CA LEU A 553 -44.46 25.77 3.27
C LEU A 553 -46.00 25.78 3.39
N THR A 554 -46.62 26.97 3.45
CA THR A 554 -48.05 27.10 3.60
C THR A 554 -48.74 27.15 2.24
N ASP A 555 -48.22 27.90 1.30
CA ASP A 555 -48.90 28.27 0.03
C ASP A 555 -48.30 27.55 -1.19
N GLY A 556 -47.17 26.88 -1.06
CA GLY A 556 -46.45 26.23 -2.17
C GLY A 556 -45.80 27.19 -3.18
N ASN A 557 -45.84 28.50 -2.94
CA ASN A 557 -45.31 29.52 -3.85
C ASN A 557 -44.37 30.49 -3.13
N TRP A 558 -43.31 30.91 -3.84
CA TRP A 558 -42.42 31.99 -3.38
C TRP A 558 -43.08 33.36 -3.58
N LYS A 559 -43.18 34.13 -2.53
CA LYS A 559 -43.56 35.56 -2.63
C LYS A 559 -42.32 36.43 -2.56
N SER A 560 -42.30 37.46 -3.40
CA SER A 560 -41.27 38.50 -3.44
C SER A 560 -41.25 39.35 -2.17
#